data_099cca13507883ae8ee928c5d0681359
#
_entry.id   099cca13507883ae8ee928c5d0681359
#
_cell.length_a   1.000
_cell.length_b   1.000
_cell.length_c   1.000
_cell.angle_alpha   90.00
_cell.angle_beta   90.00
_cell.angle_gamma   90.00
#
_symmetry.space_group_name_H-M   'P 1'
#
loop_
_entity.id
_entity.type
_entity.pdbx_description
1 polymer ?
#
loop_
_entity_poly.entity_id
_entity_poly.type
_entity_poly.pdbx_seq_one_letter_code
_entity_poly.pdbx_strand_id
1 'polypeptide(L)'
;MVEHRMDAIDITARLVGAFYTFGGIMALRALAMDSVLDQALASLSLSGPDADDVLRRRILAATSVVTGVSGLSLVLLSGWAAWLFLLNLGLQAGWLVFAARRFPPMDESETLGRRQVANAAVIWAVATAMVFWLRSEGRLGTLADQWHIGILAVAALSMAVWVLRQLTWNPGPRPAFGEEPDGLPVIQPRPARVRLVRRYGYQPLLDADTGYPVDIFEHLPELLAERLRTWENDFHDAVDPYDPDAGPAFSPAEAIAHDQEGEAIAEALRAEFGDSNVEGPLHEA
;
A
#
# COMPACT_ATOMS: atom_id res chain seq x y z
N MET A 1 45.59 -11.96 19.51
CA MET A 1 44.15 -11.91 19.33
C MET A 1 43.59 -11.17 20.53
N VAL A 2 43.35 -9.87 20.41
CA VAL A 2 42.82 -9.04 21.51
C VAL A 2 41.34 -9.37 21.62
N GLU A 3 40.95 -10.02 22.70
CA GLU A 3 39.56 -10.30 23.05
C GLU A 3 38.88 -8.93 23.23
N HIS A 4 38.13 -8.47 22.21
CA HIS A 4 37.36 -7.23 22.28
C HIS A 4 36.15 -7.53 23.18
N ARG A 5 36.32 -7.29 24.48
CA ARG A 5 35.18 -7.28 25.42
C ARG A 5 34.23 -6.20 24.96
N MET A 6 32.99 -6.57 24.57
CA MET A 6 31.96 -5.63 24.22
C MET A 6 31.66 -4.74 25.43
N ASP A 7 32.05 -3.48 25.33
CA ASP A 7 31.78 -2.47 26.36
C ASP A 7 30.31 -2.00 26.27
N ALA A 8 29.77 -1.51 27.37
CA ALA A 8 28.42 -0.94 27.43
C ALA A 8 28.16 0.14 26.35
N ILE A 9 29.22 0.86 25.97
CA ILE A 9 29.17 1.90 24.92
C ILE A 9 28.91 1.26 23.54
N ASP A 10 29.57 0.16 23.22
CA ASP A 10 29.38 -0.54 21.94
C ASP A 10 27.97 -1.17 21.84
N ILE A 11 27.46 -1.70 22.95
CA ILE A 11 26.07 -2.21 23.04
C ILE A 11 25.09 -1.06 22.82
N THR A 12 25.29 0.09 23.48
CA THR A 12 24.43 1.27 23.31
C THR A 12 24.46 1.78 21.87
N ALA A 13 25.64 1.86 21.25
CA ALA A 13 25.76 2.26 19.85
C ALA A 13 25.01 1.32 18.91
N ARG A 14 25.10 0.01 19.12
CA ARG A 14 24.36 -0.99 18.34
C ARG A 14 22.84 -0.89 18.55
N LEU A 15 22.37 -0.64 19.76
CA LEU A 15 20.96 -0.45 20.05
C LEU A 15 20.41 0.82 19.36
N VAL A 16 21.16 1.92 19.40
CA VAL A 16 20.83 3.14 18.64
C VAL A 16 20.81 2.82 17.15
N GLY A 17 21.80 2.10 16.63
CA GLY A 17 21.84 1.68 15.23
C GLY A 17 20.63 0.82 14.84
N ALA A 18 20.26 -0.16 15.67
CA ALA A 18 19.07 -0.99 15.45
C ALA A 18 17.79 -0.18 15.44
N PHE A 19 17.64 0.79 16.35
CA PHE A 19 16.50 1.71 16.37
C PHE A 19 16.37 2.48 15.05
N TYR A 20 17.47 3.05 14.53
CA TYR A 20 17.43 3.77 13.26
C TYR A 20 17.22 2.86 12.05
N THR A 21 17.76 1.65 12.06
CA THR A 21 17.48 0.66 11.01
C THR A 21 16.00 0.32 10.96
N PHE A 22 15.42 0.01 12.11
CA PHE A 22 14.00 -0.30 12.24
C PHE A 22 13.13 0.90 11.86
N GLY A 23 13.48 2.11 12.32
CA GLY A 23 12.79 3.36 11.97
C GLY A 23 12.77 3.61 10.46
N GLY A 24 13.90 3.39 9.77
CA GLY A 24 13.99 3.49 8.32
C GLY A 24 13.07 2.50 7.59
N ILE A 25 13.04 1.24 8.04
CA ILE A 25 12.16 0.20 7.48
C ILE A 25 10.68 0.56 7.71
N MET A 26 10.33 1.00 8.92
CA MET A 26 8.94 1.38 9.23
C MET A 26 8.48 2.60 8.44
N ALA A 27 9.35 3.60 8.24
CA ALA A 27 9.05 4.76 7.41
C ALA A 27 8.83 4.36 5.94
N LEU A 28 9.62 3.44 5.40
CA LEU A 28 9.40 2.90 4.05
C LEU A 28 8.08 2.15 3.94
N ARG A 29 7.73 1.35 4.96
CA ARG A 29 6.45 0.64 5.00
C ARG A 29 5.27 1.59 5.05
N ALA A 30 5.33 2.64 5.87
CA ALA A 30 4.30 3.68 5.95
C ALA A 30 4.09 4.35 4.58
N LEU A 31 5.19 4.76 3.91
CA LEU A 31 5.13 5.35 2.57
C LEU A 31 4.51 4.40 1.53
N ALA A 32 4.76 3.10 1.64
CA ALA A 32 4.14 2.11 0.76
C ALA A 32 2.62 2.02 1.01
N MET A 33 2.18 2.04 2.27
CA MET A 33 0.75 2.03 2.60
C MET A 33 0.06 3.32 2.10
N ASP A 34 0.66 4.49 2.33
CA ASP A 34 0.14 5.76 1.82
C ASP A 34 0.01 5.72 0.27
N SER A 35 0.97 5.10 -0.43
CA SER A 35 0.90 5.01 -1.89
C SER A 35 -0.28 4.16 -2.38
N VAL A 36 -0.62 3.09 -1.67
CA VAL A 36 -1.78 2.24 -2.00
C VAL A 36 -3.08 2.98 -1.75
N LEU A 37 -3.17 3.72 -0.64
CA LEU A 37 -4.34 4.53 -0.30
C LEU A 37 -4.57 5.64 -1.33
N ASP A 38 -3.51 6.39 -1.68
CA ASP A 38 -3.59 7.45 -2.69
C ASP A 38 -4.00 6.92 -4.07
N GLN A 39 -3.52 5.73 -4.45
CA GLN A 39 -3.93 5.08 -5.70
C GLN A 39 -5.41 4.67 -5.66
N ALA A 40 -5.88 4.15 -4.52
CA ALA A 40 -7.29 3.83 -4.33
C ALA A 40 -8.17 5.09 -4.43
N LEU A 41 -7.76 6.20 -3.79
CA LEU A 41 -8.47 7.48 -3.87
C LEU A 41 -8.39 8.11 -5.27
N ALA A 42 -7.26 8.02 -5.96
CA ALA A 42 -7.11 8.51 -7.33
C ALA A 42 -8.02 7.75 -8.31
N SER A 43 -8.23 6.45 -8.09
CA SER A 43 -9.16 5.66 -8.89
C SER A 43 -10.63 6.09 -8.71
N LEU A 44 -10.98 6.66 -7.56
CA LEU A 44 -12.32 7.19 -7.29
C LEU A 44 -12.53 8.63 -7.79
N SER A 45 -11.46 9.46 -7.79
CA SER A 45 -11.55 10.89 -8.07
C SER A 45 -11.23 11.28 -9.52
N LEU A 46 -10.80 10.33 -10.37
CA LEU A 46 -10.36 10.57 -11.76
C LEU A 46 -9.24 11.62 -11.89
N SER A 47 -8.63 12.04 -10.78
CA SER A 47 -7.52 13.00 -10.76
C SER A 47 -6.22 12.25 -10.50
N GLY A 48 -5.24 12.40 -11.40
CA GLY A 48 -3.91 11.83 -11.20
C GLY A 48 -3.21 12.44 -9.97
N PRO A 49 -2.19 11.76 -9.42
CA PRO A 49 -1.43 12.26 -8.28
C PRO A 49 -0.73 13.58 -8.63
N ASP A 50 -0.74 14.53 -7.69
CA ASP A 50 -0.04 15.80 -7.86
C ASP A 50 1.48 15.56 -7.99
N ALA A 51 2.12 16.30 -8.88
CA ALA A 51 3.57 16.22 -9.09
C ALA A 51 4.38 16.54 -7.81
N ASP A 52 3.85 17.45 -6.98
CA ASP A 52 4.45 17.83 -5.71
C ASP A 52 4.37 16.66 -4.68
N ASP A 53 3.30 15.90 -4.65
CA ASP A 53 3.16 14.71 -3.80
C ASP A 53 4.09 13.58 -4.23
N VAL A 54 4.24 13.37 -5.53
CA VAL A 54 5.21 12.39 -6.06
C VAL A 54 6.65 12.76 -5.69
N LEU A 55 7.01 14.05 -5.79
CA LEU A 55 8.32 14.54 -5.40
C LEU A 55 8.57 14.35 -3.90
N ARG A 56 7.61 14.77 -3.06
CA ARG A 56 7.64 14.60 -1.62
C ARG A 56 7.87 13.13 -1.23
N ARG A 57 7.12 12.23 -1.83
CA ARG A 57 7.21 10.79 -1.59
C ARG A 57 8.58 10.22 -1.96
N ARG A 58 9.14 10.62 -3.10
CA ARG A 58 10.48 10.19 -3.54
C ARG A 58 11.57 10.66 -2.57
N ILE A 59 11.51 11.90 -2.10
CA ILE A 59 12.49 12.44 -1.14
C ILE A 59 12.37 11.70 0.21
N LEU A 60 11.15 11.48 0.70
CA LEU A 60 10.93 10.74 1.95
C LEU A 60 11.40 9.29 1.83
N ALA A 61 11.17 8.63 0.70
CA ALA A 61 11.66 7.28 0.45
C ALA A 61 13.19 7.22 0.46
N ALA A 62 13.86 8.14 -0.24
CA ALA A 62 15.32 8.22 -0.27
C ALA A 62 15.92 8.47 1.13
N THR A 63 15.34 9.41 1.89
CA THR A 63 15.76 9.67 3.28
C THR A 63 15.56 8.47 4.19
N SER A 64 14.46 7.72 4.04
CA SER A 64 14.20 6.52 4.83
C SER A 64 15.19 5.39 4.54
N VAL A 65 15.58 5.21 3.26
CA VAL A 65 16.66 4.27 2.89
C VAL A 65 17.98 4.66 3.54
N VAL A 66 18.38 5.94 3.43
CA VAL A 66 19.62 6.43 4.04
C VAL A 66 19.58 6.28 5.57
N THR A 67 18.42 6.52 6.18
CA THR A 67 18.20 6.30 7.62
C THR A 67 18.46 4.84 8.01
N GLY A 68 17.83 3.90 7.31
CA GLY A 68 17.99 2.47 7.59
C GLY A 68 19.43 1.98 7.41
N VAL A 69 20.09 2.41 6.34
CA VAL A 69 21.49 2.05 6.05
C VAL A 69 22.44 2.69 7.05
N SER A 70 22.18 3.94 7.47
CA SER A 70 22.95 4.62 8.53
C SER A 70 22.86 3.85 9.85
N GLY A 71 21.64 3.44 10.23
CA GLY A 71 21.43 2.61 11.43
C GLY A 71 22.20 1.29 11.35
N LEU A 72 22.08 0.56 10.23
CA LEU A 72 22.79 -0.70 10.03
C LEU A 72 24.31 -0.53 10.09
N SER A 73 24.84 0.57 9.53
CA SER A 73 26.28 0.86 9.62
C SER A 73 26.77 1.04 11.05
N LEU A 74 25.91 1.61 11.92
CA LEU A 74 26.22 1.77 13.34
C LEU A 74 26.08 0.46 14.12
N VAL A 75 25.12 -0.41 13.77
CA VAL A 75 25.02 -1.78 14.32
C VAL A 75 26.30 -2.57 14.05
N LEU A 76 26.89 -2.40 12.87
CA LEU A 76 28.14 -3.03 12.46
C LEU A 76 29.39 -2.33 13.06
N LEU A 77 29.20 -1.19 13.73
CA LEU A 77 30.29 -0.28 14.16
C LEU A 77 31.23 0.07 12.98
N SER A 78 30.67 0.23 11.80
CA SER A 78 31.41 0.52 10.57
C SER A 78 31.95 1.95 10.56
N GLY A 79 33.13 2.17 10.00
CA GLY A 79 33.69 3.52 9.77
C GLY A 79 32.81 4.39 8.86
N TRP A 80 31.92 3.80 8.06
CA TRP A 80 30.95 4.49 7.24
C TRP A 80 29.81 5.12 8.05
N ALA A 81 29.57 4.70 9.29
CA ALA A 81 28.48 5.22 10.12
C ALA A 81 28.52 6.74 10.24
N ALA A 82 29.69 7.33 10.52
CA ALA A 82 29.84 8.78 10.68
C ALA A 82 29.41 9.54 9.41
N TRP A 83 29.79 9.06 8.24
CA TRP A 83 29.47 9.73 6.98
C TRP A 83 28.00 9.55 6.57
N LEU A 84 27.43 8.38 6.81
CA LEU A 84 26.03 8.11 6.52
C LEU A 84 25.09 8.89 7.47
N PHE A 85 25.45 9.01 8.76
CA PHE A 85 24.72 9.86 9.70
C PHE A 85 24.79 11.33 9.31
N LEU A 86 25.97 11.82 8.89
CA LEU A 86 26.13 13.20 8.41
C LEU A 86 25.32 13.45 7.14
N LEU A 87 25.36 12.52 6.18
CA LEU A 87 24.55 12.61 4.95
C LEU A 87 23.06 12.68 5.29
N ASN A 88 22.59 11.81 6.19
CA ASN A 88 21.19 11.80 6.57
C ASN A 88 20.78 13.08 7.31
N LEU A 89 21.62 13.60 8.21
CA LEU A 89 21.37 14.89 8.85
C LEU A 89 21.27 16.03 7.81
N GLY A 90 22.14 16.02 6.79
CA GLY A 90 22.08 16.97 5.68
C GLY A 90 20.79 16.86 4.88
N LEU A 91 20.35 15.65 4.57
CA LEU A 91 19.08 15.40 3.87
C LEU A 91 17.87 15.85 4.69
N GLN A 92 17.85 15.56 6.00
CA GLN A 92 16.80 16.01 6.92
C GLN A 92 16.72 17.54 7.01
N ALA A 93 17.87 18.20 7.21
CA ALA A 93 17.95 19.66 7.25
C ALA A 93 17.54 20.28 5.91
N GLY A 94 18.02 19.73 4.80
CA GLY A 94 17.64 20.15 3.46
C GLY A 94 16.15 20.01 3.21
N TRP A 95 15.55 18.89 3.63
CA TRP A 95 14.12 18.69 3.55
C TRP A 95 13.33 19.70 4.36
N LEU A 96 13.72 19.97 5.61
CA LEU A 96 13.05 20.97 6.45
C LEU A 96 13.07 22.37 5.82
N VAL A 97 14.21 22.79 5.26
CA VAL A 97 14.34 24.08 4.58
C VAL A 97 13.48 24.11 3.30
N PHE A 98 13.53 23.05 2.50
CA PHE A 98 12.75 22.94 1.27
C PHE A 98 11.26 22.94 1.57
N ALA A 99 10.81 22.09 2.50
CA ALA A 99 9.41 21.99 2.87
C ALA A 99 8.87 23.31 3.47
N ALA A 100 9.68 24.02 4.27
CA ALA A 100 9.29 25.32 4.82
C ALA A 100 9.06 26.39 3.75
N ARG A 101 9.81 26.32 2.63
CA ARG A 101 9.69 27.29 1.52
C ARG A 101 8.60 26.92 0.52
N ARG A 102 8.43 25.62 0.24
CA ARG A 102 7.55 25.15 -0.83
C ARG A 102 6.13 24.88 -0.36
N PHE A 103 5.95 24.41 0.87
CA PHE A 103 4.68 23.99 1.45
C PHE A 103 4.41 24.79 2.74
N PRO A 104 3.94 26.03 2.69
CA PRO A 104 3.55 26.76 3.89
C PRO A 104 2.40 26.03 4.61
N PRO A 105 2.40 25.94 5.95
CA PRO A 105 1.34 25.26 6.69
C PRO A 105 0.03 26.00 6.48
N MET A 106 -1.02 25.24 6.15
CA MET A 106 -2.36 25.79 5.96
C MET A 106 -3.23 25.70 7.22
N ASP A 107 -2.87 24.78 8.14
CA ASP A 107 -3.63 24.56 9.37
C ASP A 107 -2.73 24.24 10.58
N GLU A 108 -3.38 24.11 11.76
CA GLU A 108 -2.73 23.83 13.04
C GLU A 108 -2.14 22.42 13.12
N SER A 109 -2.75 21.45 12.44
CA SER A 109 -2.28 20.07 12.40
C SER A 109 -0.97 19.94 11.63
N GLU A 110 -0.81 20.67 10.55
CA GLU A 110 0.43 20.73 9.78
C GLU A 110 1.57 21.42 10.56
N THR A 111 1.25 22.44 11.38
CA THR A 111 2.26 23.08 12.24
C THR A 111 2.76 22.14 13.33
N LEU A 112 1.89 21.30 13.89
CA LEU A 112 2.28 20.25 14.85
C LEU A 112 3.17 19.20 14.21
N GLY A 113 2.81 18.73 13.01
CA GLY A 113 3.63 17.80 12.23
C GLY A 113 5.04 18.34 11.97
N ARG A 114 5.18 19.63 11.63
CA ARG A 114 6.49 20.27 11.43
C ARG A 114 7.32 20.35 12.70
N ARG A 115 6.72 20.63 13.84
CA ARG A 115 7.43 20.60 15.12
C ARG A 115 7.96 19.21 15.44
N GLN A 116 7.19 18.15 15.13
CA GLN A 116 7.65 16.77 15.30
C GLN A 116 8.85 16.45 14.40
N VAL A 117 8.82 16.87 13.13
CA VAL A 117 9.95 16.69 12.20
C VAL A 117 11.18 17.48 12.65
N ALA A 118 11.00 18.71 13.16
CA ALA A 118 12.09 19.51 13.71
C ALA A 118 12.72 18.85 14.97
N ASN A 119 11.90 18.31 15.87
CA ASN A 119 12.36 17.57 17.03
C ASN A 119 13.13 16.30 16.62
N ALA A 120 12.64 15.57 15.61
CA ALA A 120 13.35 14.42 15.05
C ALA A 120 14.72 14.82 14.49
N ALA A 121 14.84 15.97 13.81
CA ALA A 121 16.11 16.47 13.30
C ALA A 121 17.11 16.80 14.42
N VAL A 122 16.63 17.33 15.56
CA VAL A 122 17.49 17.56 16.75
C VAL A 122 18.01 16.25 17.30
N ILE A 123 17.15 15.24 17.45
CA ILE A 123 17.55 13.89 17.89
C ILE A 123 18.60 13.30 16.94
N TRP A 124 18.42 13.48 15.62
CA TRP A 124 19.40 13.09 14.62
C TRP A 124 20.74 13.81 14.78
N ALA A 125 20.72 15.10 15.05
CA ALA A 125 21.94 15.86 15.27
C ALA A 125 22.72 15.35 16.49
N VAL A 126 22.02 15.03 17.58
CA VAL A 126 22.62 14.43 18.79
C VAL A 126 23.19 13.03 18.47
N ALA A 127 22.44 12.19 17.77
CA ALA A 127 22.95 10.88 17.36
C ALA A 127 24.16 10.98 16.44
N THR A 128 24.15 11.92 15.49
CA THR A 128 25.31 12.19 14.63
C THR A 128 26.53 12.62 15.44
N ALA A 129 26.36 13.52 16.39
CA ALA A 129 27.44 13.95 17.29
C ALA A 129 28.00 12.74 18.08
N MET A 130 27.14 11.89 18.61
CA MET A 130 27.54 10.65 19.29
C MET A 130 28.35 9.73 18.36
N VAL A 131 27.94 9.56 17.12
CA VAL A 131 28.66 8.69 16.16
C VAL A 131 30.04 9.29 15.82
N PHE A 132 30.16 10.61 15.68
CA PHE A 132 31.46 11.27 15.50
C PHE A 132 32.35 11.14 16.73
N TRP A 133 31.79 11.20 17.94
CA TRP A 133 32.52 10.94 19.18
C TRP A 133 33.03 9.49 19.21
N LEU A 134 32.17 8.48 18.87
CA LEU A 134 32.63 7.08 18.77
C LEU A 134 33.77 6.91 17.76
N ARG A 135 33.74 7.66 16.66
CA ARG A 135 34.83 7.67 15.67
C ARG A 135 36.12 8.25 16.25
N SER A 136 36.04 9.37 17.00
CA SER A 136 37.23 9.97 17.63
C SER A 136 37.89 9.10 18.71
N GLU A 137 37.07 8.25 19.38
CA GLU A 137 37.54 7.24 20.33
C GLU A 137 38.10 5.99 19.63
N GLY A 138 38.10 5.93 18.28
CA GLY A 138 38.62 4.79 17.54
C GLY A 138 37.73 3.52 17.65
N ARG A 139 36.47 3.66 18.08
CA ARG A 139 35.53 2.54 18.28
C ARG A 139 34.86 2.07 17.01
N LEU A 140 34.89 2.86 15.96
CA LEU A 140 34.35 2.48 14.65
C LEU A 140 35.46 1.83 13.82
N GLY A 141 35.07 0.80 13.05
CA GLY A 141 35.97 0.11 12.13
C GLY A 141 36.53 1.02 11.03
N THR A 142 37.37 0.46 10.19
CA THR A 142 37.97 1.20 9.06
C THR A 142 36.96 1.38 7.92
N LEU A 143 37.17 2.42 7.09
CA LEU A 143 36.39 2.64 5.86
C LEU A 143 36.65 1.57 4.80
N ALA A 144 37.79 0.86 4.88
CA ALA A 144 38.23 -0.14 3.92
C ALA A 144 37.75 -1.56 4.24
N ASP A 145 36.93 -1.75 5.28
CA ASP A 145 36.39 -3.05 5.63
C ASP A 145 35.40 -3.53 4.57
N GLN A 146 35.85 -4.44 3.71
CA GLN A 146 35.09 -4.94 2.57
C GLN A 146 33.80 -5.64 2.97
N TRP A 147 33.78 -6.33 4.13
CA TRP A 147 32.59 -7.00 4.63
C TRP A 147 31.50 -6.00 5.00
N HIS A 148 31.86 -4.94 5.71
CA HIS A 148 30.91 -3.89 6.04
C HIS A 148 30.37 -3.21 4.79
N ILE A 149 31.23 -2.90 3.82
CA ILE A 149 30.82 -2.30 2.53
C ILE A 149 29.84 -3.24 1.80
N GLY A 150 30.15 -4.54 1.72
CA GLY A 150 29.31 -5.52 1.08
C GLY A 150 27.92 -5.61 1.70
N ILE A 151 27.83 -5.71 3.04
CA ILE A 151 26.55 -5.77 3.77
C ILE A 151 25.73 -4.48 3.56
N LEU A 152 26.37 -3.31 3.68
CA LEU A 152 25.70 -2.03 3.51
C LEU A 152 25.20 -1.83 2.07
N ALA A 153 25.98 -2.25 1.08
CA ALA A 153 25.58 -2.18 -0.32
C ALA A 153 24.38 -3.10 -0.62
N VAL A 154 24.39 -4.33 -0.13
CA VAL A 154 23.27 -5.26 -0.27
C VAL A 154 22.02 -4.72 0.42
N ALA A 155 22.15 -4.20 1.64
CA ALA A 155 21.02 -3.62 2.36
C ALA A 155 20.44 -2.40 1.63
N ALA A 156 21.29 -1.47 1.20
CA ALA A 156 20.88 -0.30 0.44
C ALA A 156 20.18 -0.67 -0.87
N LEU A 157 20.75 -1.61 -1.62
CA LEU A 157 20.16 -2.10 -2.87
C LEU A 157 18.83 -2.78 -2.64
N SER A 158 18.72 -3.64 -1.62
CA SER A 158 17.47 -4.34 -1.29
C SER A 158 16.37 -3.37 -0.92
N MET A 159 16.68 -2.36 -0.08
CA MET A 159 15.73 -1.30 0.28
C MET A 159 15.35 -0.46 -0.94
N ALA A 160 16.31 -0.07 -1.78
CA ALA A 160 16.06 0.70 -2.99
C ALA A 160 15.18 -0.07 -3.99
N VAL A 161 15.47 -1.34 -4.26
CA VAL A 161 14.66 -2.21 -5.12
C VAL A 161 13.25 -2.36 -4.57
N TRP A 162 13.11 -2.57 -3.27
CA TRP A 162 11.80 -2.67 -2.64
C TRP A 162 11.00 -1.36 -2.80
N VAL A 163 11.61 -0.20 -2.55
CA VAL A 163 11.00 1.12 -2.75
C VAL A 163 10.61 1.33 -4.21
N LEU A 164 11.51 1.05 -5.14
CA LEU A 164 11.23 1.20 -6.58
C LEU A 164 10.04 0.32 -6.98
N ARG A 165 9.99 -0.92 -6.52
CA ARG A 165 8.84 -1.81 -6.76
C ARG A 165 7.54 -1.22 -6.24
N GLN A 166 7.54 -0.63 -5.04
CA GLN A 166 6.34 -0.01 -4.47
C GLN A 166 5.94 1.28 -5.19
N LEU A 167 6.92 2.11 -5.59
CA LEU A 167 6.66 3.37 -6.30
C LEU A 167 6.29 3.16 -7.78
N THR A 168 6.76 2.07 -8.40
CA THR A 168 6.47 1.72 -9.80
C THR A 168 5.39 0.64 -9.90
N TRP A 169 4.98 0.05 -8.79
CA TRP A 169 3.86 -0.85 -8.78
C TRP A 169 2.60 -0.02 -9.05
N ASN A 170 2.26 0.02 -10.33
CA ASN A 170 0.96 0.42 -10.77
C ASN A 170 0.17 -0.89 -10.80
N PRO A 171 -0.79 -1.13 -9.91
CA PRO A 171 -1.85 -2.08 -10.24
C PRO A 171 -2.40 -1.49 -11.53
N GLY A 172 -2.11 -2.14 -12.67
CA GLY A 172 -2.63 -1.68 -13.95
C GLY A 172 -4.05 -1.21 -13.77
N PRO A 173 -4.57 -0.24 -14.52
CA PRO A 173 -5.92 0.24 -14.32
C PRO A 173 -6.77 -1.01 -14.13
N ARG A 174 -7.15 -1.28 -12.88
CA ARG A 174 -8.35 -2.07 -12.68
C ARG A 174 -9.35 -1.24 -13.43
N PRO A 175 -10.01 -1.77 -14.46
CA PRO A 175 -11.07 -1.02 -15.07
C PRO A 175 -11.92 -0.56 -13.91
N ALA A 176 -11.90 0.73 -13.62
CA ALA A 176 -12.89 1.36 -12.78
C ALA A 176 -14.19 0.87 -13.41
N PHE A 177 -15.11 0.39 -12.60
CA PHE A 177 -16.38 -0.11 -13.06
C PHE A 177 -16.85 0.79 -14.20
N GLY A 178 -16.73 0.34 -15.46
CA GLY A 178 -17.18 1.06 -16.66
C GLY A 178 -16.17 1.90 -17.43
N GLU A 179 -14.87 1.97 -17.10
CA GLU A 179 -13.87 2.65 -17.94
C GLU A 179 -12.98 1.64 -18.68
N GLU A 180 -13.15 1.67 -19.98
CA GLU A 180 -12.30 0.99 -20.97
C GLU A 180 -10.87 1.55 -20.99
N PRO A 181 -9.84 0.71 -21.07
CA PRO A 181 -8.50 1.18 -21.42
C PRO A 181 -8.53 1.63 -22.88
N ASP A 182 -8.27 2.94 -23.09
CA ASP A 182 -7.97 3.55 -24.37
C ASP A 182 -8.99 3.37 -25.51
N GLY A 183 -10.18 3.98 -25.34
CA GLY A 183 -10.93 4.58 -26.46
C GLY A 183 -11.45 3.68 -27.57
N LEU A 184 -11.33 2.37 -27.46
CA LEU A 184 -12.05 1.41 -28.27
C LEU A 184 -12.95 0.59 -27.34
N PRO A 185 -14.27 0.48 -27.61
CA PRO A 185 -15.11 -0.45 -26.88
C PRO A 185 -14.49 -1.82 -26.99
N VAL A 186 -13.88 -2.31 -25.90
CA VAL A 186 -13.58 -3.72 -25.77
C VAL A 186 -14.94 -4.37 -25.59
N ILE A 187 -15.57 -4.72 -26.71
CA ILE A 187 -16.73 -5.58 -26.71
C ILE A 187 -16.24 -6.85 -26.03
N GLN A 188 -16.54 -7.00 -24.73
CA GLN A 188 -16.23 -8.23 -24.03
C GLN A 188 -17.02 -9.30 -24.76
N PRO A 189 -16.37 -10.37 -25.24
CA PRO A 189 -17.11 -11.42 -25.89
C PRO A 189 -18.13 -11.97 -24.88
N ARG A 190 -19.37 -12.17 -25.33
CA ARG A 190 -20.42 -12.75 -24.48
C ARG A 190 -19.84 -13.99 -23.79
N PRO A 191 -19.86 -14.06 -22.47
CA PRO A 191 -19.28 -15.19 -21.75
C PRO A 191 -20.00 -16.48 -22.14
N ALA A 192 -19.24 -17.56 -22.28
CA ALA A 192 -19.81 -18.86 -22.59
C ALA A 192 -20.51 -19.47 -21.37
N ARG A 193 -19.97 -19.18 -20.18
CA ARG A 193 -20.49 -19.67 -18.90
C ARG A 193 -20.55 -18.53 -17.91
N VAL A 194 -21.63 -18.50 -17.12
CA VAL A 194 -21.85 -17.45 -16.13
C VAL A 194 -22.10 -18.05 -14.76
N ARG A 195 -21.70 -17.30 -13.72
CA ARG A 195 -21.91 -17.65 -12.33
C ARG A 195 -22.72 -16.57 -11.65
N LEU A 196 -23.86 -16.94 -11.07
CA LEU A 196 -24.66 -16.05 -10.23
C LEU A 196 -24.13 -16.09 -8.81
N VAL A 197 -23.69 -14.93 -8.29
CA VAL A 197 -23.05 -14.77 -6.99
C VAL A 197 -23.87 -13.82 -6.12
N ARG A 198 -24.04 -14.19 -4.84
CA ARG A 198 -24.62 -13.33 -3.82
C ARG A 198 -23.55 -13.00 -2.77
N ARG A 199 -22.87 -11.89 -2.97
CA ARG A 199 -21.81 -11.46 -2.07
C ARG A 199 -21.75 -9.93 -2.00
N TYR A 200 -21.66 -9.38 -0.79
CA TYR A 200 -21.53 -7.94 -0.59
C TYR A 200 -20.29 -7.36 -1.28
N GLY A 201 -20.48 -6.26 -2.04
CA GLY A 201 -19.39 -5.60 -2.76
C GLY A 201 -18.95 -6.28 -4.07
N TYR A 202 -19.65 -7.32 -4.53
CA TYR A 202 -19.39 -7.98 -5.81
C TYR A 202 -20.57 -7.81 -6.76
N GLN A 203 -20.29 -7.82 -8.06
CA GLN A 203 -21.36 -7.85 -9.06
C GLN A 203 -22.04 -9.22 -9.06
N PRO A 204 -23.36 -9.27 -9.33
CA PRO A 204 -24.15 -10.47 -9.18
C PRO A 204 -23.86 -11.53 -10.26
N LEU A 205 -23.29 -11.12 -11.41
CA LEU A 205 -22.99 -12.01 -12.50
C LEU A 205 -21.51 -11.96 -12.86
N LEU A 206 -20.84 -13.12 -12.79
CA LEU A 206 -19.44 -13.28 -13.16
C LEU A 206 -19.33 -14.27 -14.33
N ASP A 207 -18.33 -14.08 -15.18
CA ASP A 207 -17.86 -15.11 -16.11
C ASP A 207 -17.29 -16.28 -15.29
N ALA A 208 -17.85 -17.48 -15.47
CA ALA A 208 -17.48 -18.64 -14.66
C ALA A 208 -16.06 -19.15 -14.93
N ASP A 209 -15.50 -18.86 -16.11
CA ASP A 209 -14.19 -19.33 -16.52
C ASP A 209 -13.08 -18.35 -16.10
N THR A 210 -13.35 -17.05 -16.12
CA THR A 210 -12.38 -16.01 -15.80
C THR A 210 -12.57 -15.38 -14.42
N GLY A 211 -13.77 -15.46 -13.85
CA GLY A 211 -14.14 -14.79 -12.59
C GLY A 211 -14.33 -13.28 -12.72
N TYR A 212 -14.28 -12.71 -13.92
CA TYR A 212 -14.53 -11.29 -14.14
C TYR A 212 -16.02 -10.95 -14.14
N PRO A 213 -16.39 -9.74 -13.69
CA PRO A 213 -17.77 -9.25 -13.78
C PRO A 213 -18.24 -9.20 -15.23
N VAL A 214 -19.50 -9.58 -15.45
CA VAL A 214 -20.17 -9.52 -16.76
C VAL A 214 -21.03 -8.25 -16.81
N ASP A 215 -20.92 -7.47 -17.89
CA ASP A 215 -21.83 -6.35 -18.11
C ASP A 215 -23.23 -6.89 -18.41
N ILE A 216 -24.12 -6.78 -17.41
CA ILE A 216 -25.48 -7.32 -17.49
C ILE A 216 -26.35 -6.59 -18.52
N PHE A 217 -26.09 -5.29 -18.78
CA PHE A 217 -26.86 -4.50 -19.72
C PHE A 217 -26.45 -4.75 -21.19
N GLU A 218 -25.17 -5.13 -21.41
CA GLU A 218 -24.69 -5.46 -22.75
C GLU A 218 -25.10 -6.89 -23.17
N HIS A 219 -25.12 -7.82 -22.21
CA HIS A 219 -25.22 -9.25 -22.53
C HIS A 219 -26.58 -9.90 -22.19
N LEU A 220 -27.46 -9.19 -21.45
CA LEU A 220 -28.77 -9.69 -21.03
C LEU A 220 -29.90 -8.85 -21.63
N PRO A 221 -31.08 -9.46 -21.81
CA PRO A 221 -32.30 -8.71 -22.07
C PRO A 221 -32.57 -7.69 -20.96
N GLU A 222 -32.97 -6.48 -21.32
CA GLU A 222 -33.17 -5.32 -20.42
C GLU A 222 -33.96 -5.69 -19.16
N LEU A 223 -35.07 -6.39 -19.32
CA LEU A 223 -35.92 -6.82 -18.20
C LEU A 223 -35.20 -7.77 -17.23
N LEU A 224 -34.37 -8.66 -17.74
CA LEU A 224 -33.59 -9.59 -16.89
C LEU A 224 -32.44 -8.85 -16.20
N ALA A 225 -31.80 -7.92 -16.88
CA ALA A 225 -30.76 -7.09 -16.30
C ALA A 225 -31.31 -6.20 -15.16
N GLU A 226 -32.49 -5.61 -15.32
CA GLU A 226 -33.13 -4.82 -14.26
C GLU A 226 -33.55 -5.70 -13.07
N ARG A 227 -34.10 -6.89 -13.31
CA ARG A 227 -34.45 -7.83 -12.22
C ARG A 227 -33.20 -8.23 -11.43
N LEU A 228 -32.11 -8.56 -12.13
CA LEU A 228 -30.85 -8.94 -11.51
C LEU A 228 -30.25 -7.79 -10.67
N ARG A 229 -30.34 -6.55 -11.18
CA ARG A 229 -29.89 -5.36 -10.45
C ARG A 229 -30.74 -5.08 -9.21
N THR A 230 -32.06 -5.25 -9.31
CA THR A 230 -32.95 -5.07 -8.15
C THR A 230 -32.64 -6.10 -7.07
N TRP A 231 -32.47 -7.37 -7.45
CA TRP A 231 -32.12 -8.45 -6.55
C TRP A 231 -30.76 -8.21 -5.84
N GLU A 232 -29.77 -7.68 -6.55
CA GLU A 232 -28.47 -7.30 -5.99
C GLU A 232 -28.61 -6.15 -5.00
N ASN A 233 -29.36 -5.09 -5.36
CA ASN A 233 -29.55 -3.93 -4.51
C ASN A 233 -30.28 -4.30 -3.22
N ASP A 234 -31.33 -5.14 -3.30
CA ASP A 234 -32.06 -5.61 -2.13
C ASP A 234 -31.12 -6.35 -1.13
N PHE A 235 -30.16 -7.13 -1.66
CA PHE A 235 -29.15 -7.79 -0.85
C PHE A 235 -28.17 -6.77 -0.23
N HIS A 236 -27.66 -5.83 -1.00
CA HIS A 236 -26.72 -4.82 -0.52
C HIS A 236 -27.35 -3.90 0.52
N ASP A 237 -28.61 -3.51 0.35
CA ASP A 237 -29.33 -2.66 1.31
C ASP A 237 -29.60 -3.37 2.64
N ALA A 238 -29.65 -4.72 2.61
CA ALA A 238 -29.87 -5.53 3.80
C ALA A 238 -28.58 -5.85 4.60
N VAL A 239 -27.37 -5.65 4.00
CA VAL A 239 -26.10 -5.93 4.66
C VAL A 239 -25.60 -4.68 5.39
N ASP A 240 -25.15 -4.85 6.65
CA ASP A 240 -24.48 -3.78 7.37
C ASP A 240 -23.09 -3.51 6.76
N PRO A 241 -22.85 -2.30 6.20
CA PRO A 241 -21.56 -1.98 5.60
C PRO A 241 -20.38 -1.97 6.60
N TYR A 242 -20.67 -1.91 7.91
CA TYR A 242 -19.65 -1.95 8.97
C TYR A 242 -19.37 -3.36 9.49
N ASP A 243 -20.27 -4.32 9.20
CA ASP A 243 -20.11 -5.74 9.54
C ASP A 243 -20.69 -6.64 8.43
N PRO A 244 -20.07 -6.66 7.24
CA PRO A 244 -20.59 -7.41 6.10
C PRO A 244 -20.57 -8.93 6.31
N ASP A 245 -19.74 -9.43 7.23
CA ASP A 245 -19.64 -10.85 7.56
C ASP A 245 -20.81 -11.35 8.43
N ALA A 246 -21.58 -10.44 9.06
CA ALA A 246 -22.81 -10.79 9.75
C ALA A 246 -23.93 -11.26 8.80
N GLY A 247 -23.78 -11.01 7.50
CA GLY A 247 -24.77 -11.32 6.47
C GLY A 247 -25.95 -10.32 6.44
N PRO A 248 -26.94 -10.53 5.55
CA PRO A 248 -28.06 -9.64 5.36
C PRO A 248 -29.07 -9.72 6.53
N ALA A 249 -29.56 -8.57 6.96
CA ALA A 249 -30.55 -8.45 8.02
C ALA A 249 -32.00 -8.66 7.53
N PHE A 250 -32.21 -9.65 6.67
CA PHE A 250 -33.54 -10.03 6.19
C PHE A 250 -34.39 -10.64 7.31
N SER A 251 -35.68 -10.32 7.32
CA SER A 251 -36.65 -11.16 8.03
C SER A 251 -36.75 -12.54 7.36
N PRO A 252 -37.23 -13.59 8.05
CA PRO A 252 -37.37 -14.91 7.45
C PRO A 252 -38.22 -14.94 6.19
N ALA A 253 -39.24 -14.07 6.07
CA ALA A 253 -40.07 -13.98 4.88
C ALA A 253 -39.34 -13.31 3.72
N GLU A 254 -38.59 -12.25 3.99
CA GLU A 254 -37.76 -11.55 2.99
C GLU A 254 -36.63 -12.45 2.48
N ALA A 255 -35.97 -13.18 3.37
CA ALA A 255 -34.94 -14.14 2.95
C ALA A 255 -35.48 -15.20 1.99
N ILE A 256 -36.66 -15.78 2.29
CA ILE A 256 -37.31 -16.76 1.42
C ILE A 256 -37.67 -16.11 0.07
N ALA A 257 -38.24 -14.90 0.06
CA ALA A 257 -38.60 -14.19 -1.15
C ALA A 257 -37.38 -13.85 -2.02
N HIS A 258 -36.28 -13.39 -1.39
CA HIS A 258 -35.02 -13.09 -2.07
C HIS A 258 -34.36 -14.33 -2.65
N ASP A 259 -34.37 -15.47 -1.96
CA ASP A 259 -33.87 -16.75 -2.46
C ASP A 259 -34.72 -17.26 -3.65
N GLN A 260 -36.04 -17.15 -3.56
CA GLN A 260 -36.95 -17.54 -4.67
C GLN A 260 -36.72 -16.66 -5.91
N GLU A 261 -36.50 -15.38 -5.76
CA GLU A 261 -36.17 -14.47 -6.86
C GLU A 261 -34.80 -14.81 -7.46
N GLY A 262 -33.79 -15.14 -6.64
CA GLY A 262 -32.48 -15.59 -7.10
C GLY A 262 -32.55 -16.87 -7.95
N GLU A 263 -33.38 -17.86 -7.55
CA GLU A 263 -33.61 -19.07 -8.32
C GLU A 263 -34.36 -18.80 -9.64
N ALA A 264 -35.35 -17.89 -9.61
CA ALA A 264 -36.06 -17.49 -10.81
C ALA A 264 -35.16 -16.73 -11.82
N ILE A 265 -34.23 -15.90 -11.32
CA ILE A 265 -33.21 -15.28 -12.14
C ILE A 265 -32.24 -16.30 -12.71
N ALA A 266 -31.79 -17.27 -11.91
CA ALA A 266 -30.92 -18.36 -12.38
C ALA A 266 -31.58 -19.20 -13.49
N GLU A 267 -32.87 -19.47 -13.36
CA GLU A 267 -33.64 -20.16 -14.41
C GLU A 267 -33.74 -19.33 -15.71
N ALA A 268 -34.00 -18.03 -15.58
CA ALA A 268 -34.01 -17.13 -16.73
C ALA A 268 -32.62 -17.03 -17.41
N LEU A 269 -31.53 -17.01 -16.63
CA LEU A 269 -30.16 -17.07 -17.14
C LEU A 269 -29.89 -18.41 -17.87
N ARG A 270 -30.38 -19.54 -17.36
CA ARG A 270 -30.25 -20.84 -18.03
C ARG A 270 -31.00 -20.86 -19.39
N ALA A 271 -32.13 -20.21 -19.48
CA ALA A 271 -32.83 -20.04 -20.75
C ALA A 271 -32.01 -19.20 -21.76
N GLU A 272 -31.22 -18.23 -21.29
CA GLU A 272 -30.45 -17.35 -22.15
C GLU A 272 -29.07 -17.93 -22.54
N PHE A 273 -28.38 -18.59 -21.60
CA PHE A 273 -27.01 -19.11 -21.78
C PHE A 273 -26.97 -20.64 -22.00
N GLY A 274 -28.05 -21.38 -21.70
CA GLY A 274 -28.12 -22.81 -21.68
C GLY A 274 -27.90 -23.43 -20.30
N ASP A 275 -28.58 -24.52 -20.00
CA ASP A 275 -28.60 -25.14 -18.66
C ASP A 275 -27.25 -25.49 -18.08
N SER A 276 -26.30 -25.95 -18.91
CA SER A 276 -24.95 -26.35 -18.47
C SER A 276 -24.00 -25.15 -18.25
N ASN A 277 -24.43 -23.96 -18.61
CA ASN A 277 -23.57 -22.76 -18.65
C ASN A 277 -23.87 -21.76 -17.52
N VAL A 278 -24.78 -22.10 -16.62
CA VAL A 278 -25.13 -21.24 -15.47
C VAL A 278 -24.84 -21.97 -14.17
N GLU A 279 -23.92 -21.38 -13.37
CA GLU A 279 -23.61 -21.85 -12.03
C GLU A 279 -24.32 -20.96 -10.99
N GLY A 280 -24.91 -21.53 -9.99
CA GLY A 280 -25.49 -20.81 -8.86
C GLY A 280 -27.01 -20.78 -8.80
N PRO A 281 -27.60 -20.05 -7.81
CA PRO A 281 -26.91 -19.09 -6.93
C PRO A 281 -26.01 -19.77 -5.89
N LEU A 282 -24.74 -19.38 -5.84
CA LEU A 282 -23.82 -19.86 -4.83
C LEU A 282 -23.95 -18.98 -3.59
N HIS A 283 -24.33 -19.60 -2.46
CA HIS A 283 -24.20 -18.98 -1.14
C HIS A 283 -22.75 -19.18 -0.69
N GLU A 284 -21.85 -18.24 -0.99
CA GLU A 284 -20.54 -18.23 -0.36
C GLU A 284 -20.70 -17.62 1.03
N ALA A 285 -20.46 -18.45 2.05
CA ALA A 285 -20.48 -18.08 3.46
C ALA A 285 -19.29 -17.18 3.83
#